data_0d6ba3f61e2c6ab0fae9f77a32280438
#
_entry.id   0d6ba3f61e2c6ab0fae9f77a32280438
#
_cell.length_a   1.000
_cell.length_b   1.000
_cell.length_c   1.000
_cell.angle_alpha   90.00
_cell.angle_beta   90.00
_cell.angle_gamma   90.00
#
_symmetry.space_group_name_H-M   'P 1'
#
loop_
_entity.id
_entity.type
_entity.pdbx_description
1 polymer ?
#
loop_
_entity_poly.entity_id
_entity_poly.type
_entity_poly.pdbx_seq_one_letter_code
_entity_poly.pdbx_strand_id
1 'polypeptide(L)'
;HAAREHGILTGCITSNPNSPMAAEADIPIEMIVGPEYVTGSSRMKSGTGQKMILNMISTSVMIQLGRVKGNRMINMQLSNQKLVDRGVRMLAEELGIGYNESHNLLLTYGSVKKALEAYRH
;
A
#
# COMPACT_ATOMS: atom_id res chain seq x y z
N HIS A 1 -6.76 -21.30 11.75
CA HIS A 1 -7.07 -21.86 13.07
C HIS A 1 -6.11 -21.32 14.15
N ALA A 2 -4.81 -21.68 14.14
CA ALA A 2 -3.86 -21.22 15.17
C ALA A 2 -3.81 -19.69 15.41
N ALA A 3 -3.91 -18.87 14.36
CA ALA A 3 -3.93 -17.42 14.51
C ALA A 3 -5.15 -16.91 15.29
N ARG A 4 -6.33 -17.48 15.04
CA ARG A 4 -7.56 -17.14 15.79
C ARG A 4 -7.48 -17.54 17.26
N GLU A 5 -6.86 -18.67 17.58
CA GLU A 5 -6.64 -19.09 18.98
C GLU A 5 -5.81 -18.08 19.77
N HIS A 6 -4.96 -17.31 19.09
CA HIS A 6 -4.16 -16.23 19.68
C HIS A 6 -4.84 -14.83 19.56
N GLY A 7 -6.13 -14.77 19.20
CA GLY A 7 -6.86 -13.51 19.07
C GLY A 7 -6.41 -12.62 17.92
N ILE A 8 -5.73 -13.17 16.92
CA ILE A 8 -5.24 -12.44 15.74
C ILE A 8 -6.36 -12.42 14.68
N LEU A 9 -6.75 -11.24 14.22
CA LEU A 9 -7.69 -11.06 13.12
C LEU A 9 -7.15 -11.72 11.85
N THR A 10 -7.95 -12.59 11.24
CA THR A 10 -7.55 -13.35 10.07
C THR A 10 -8.37 -12.98 8.83
N GLY A 11 -7.70 -12.86 7.70
CA GLY A 11 -8.33 -12.71 6.39
C GLY A 11 -7.86 -13.78 5.43
N CYS A 12 -8.69 -14.18 4.49
CA CYS A 12 -8.27 -15.03 3.38
C CYS A 12 -8.79 -14.52 2.04
N ILE A 13 -8.06 -14.84 0.98
CA ILE A 13 -8.49 -14.60 -0.40
C ILE A 13 -8.52 -15.95 -1.09
N THR A 14 -9.67 -16.33 -1.62
CA THR A 14 -9.86 -17.62 -2.30
C THR A 14 -10.64 -17.45 -3.58
N SER A 15 -10.35 -18.26 -4.59
CA SER A 15 -11.12 -18.31 -5.84
C SER A 15 -12.19 -19.41 -5.83
N ASN A 16 -12.30 -20.15 -4.74
CA ASN A 16 -13.29 -21.22 -4.58
C ASN A 16 -14.36 -20.79 -3.59
N PRO A 17 -15.63 -20.77 -3.98
CA PRO A 17 -16.72 -20.46 -3.07
C PRO A 17 -16.83 -21.53 -1.96
N ASN A 18 -17.23 -21.11 -0.77
CA ASN A 18 -17.44 -21.98 0.38
C ASN A 18 -16.22 -22.87 0.71
N SER A 19 -15.01 -22.37 0.51
CA SER A 19 -13.80 -23.16 0.79
C SER A 19 -13.61 -23.34 2.30
N PRO A 20 -12.98 -24.44 2.77
CA PRO A 20 -12.65 -24.64 4.18
C PRO A 20 -11.82 -23.47 4.75
N MET A 21 -10.96 -22.87 3.94
CA MET A 21 -10.16 -21.71 4.34
C MET A 21 -11.04 -20.47 4.58
N ALA A 22 -12.08 -20.25 3.74
CA ALA A 22 -13.04 -19.17 3.93
C ALA A 22 -13.84 -19.34 5.23
N ALA A 23 -14.23 -20.56 5.57
CA ALA A 23 -14.95 -20.87 6.80
C ALA A 23 -14.13 -20.61 8.08
N GLU A 24 -12.80 -20.74 7.99
CA GLU A 24 -11.89 -20.52 9.13
C GLU A 24 -11.47 -19.07 9.30
N ALA A 25 -11.61 -18.21 8.29
CA ALA A 25 -11.19 -16.81 8.36
C ALA A 25 -12.27 -15.89 8.94
N ASP A 26 -11.86 -14.86 9.67
CA ASP A 26 -12.78 -13.82 10.17
C ASP A 26 -13.29 -12.93 9.03
N ILE A 27 -12.46 -12.69 8.02
CA ILE A 27 -12.78 -11.88 6.82
C ILE A 27 -12.46 -12.70 5.56
N PRO A 28 -13.38 -13.51 5.06
CA PRO A 28 -13.22 -14.21 3.79
C PRO A 28 -13.50 -13.27 2.61
N ILE A 29 -12.61 -13.31 1.60
CA ILE A 29 -12.80 -12.65 0.32
C ILE A 29 -12.86 -13.74 -0.75
N GLU A 30 -14.05 -14.04 -1.21
CA GLU A 30 -14.27 -15.03 -2.27
C GLU A 30 -14.30 -14.35 -3.64
N MET A 31 -13.23 -14.54 -4.39
CA MET A 31 -13.03 -13.96 -5.70
C MET A 31 -13.33 -15.01 -6.79
N ILE A 32 -14.55 -15.04 -7.27
CA ILE A 32 -14.99 -16.03 -8.26
C ILE A 32 -14.58 -15.58 -9.68
N VAL A 33 -13.52 -16.17 -10.19
CA VAL A 33 -12.93 -15.82 -11.51
C VAL A 33 -13.31 -16.78 -12.64
N GLY A 34 -14.06 -17.83 -12.34
CA GLY A 34 -14.41 -18.89 -13.30
C GLY A 34 -13.22 -19.76 -13.70
N PRO A 35 -13.39 -20.66 -14.68
CA PRO A 35 -12.34 -21.58 -15.09
C PRO A 35 -11.16 -20.84 -15.73
N GLU A 36 -9.95 -21.35 -15.47
CA GLU A 36 -8.74 -20.88 -16.14
C GLU A 36 -8.72 -21.32 -17.61
N TYR A 37 -8.05 -20.56 -18.46
CA TYR A 37 -7.85 -20.93 -19.86
C TYR A 37 -7.03 -22.22 -20.00
N VAL A 38 -5.96 -22.35 -19.20
CA VAL A 38 -5.18 -23.57 -19.09
C VAL A 38 -5.60 -24.31 -17.83
N THR A 39 -6.31 -25.41 -17.98
CA THR A 39 -6.80 -26.22 -16.87
C THR A 39 -5.66 -26.64 -15.92
N GLY A 40 -5.86 -26.42 -14.63
CA GLY A 40 -4.87 -26.73 -13.59
C GLY A 40 -3.81 -25.61 -13.37
N SER A 41 -3.81 -24.54 -14.18
CA SER A 41 -2.86 -23.44 -14.01
C SER A 41 -3.59 -22.17 -13.52
N SER A 42 -3.58 -21.94 -12.22
CA SER A 42 -4.34 -20.87 -11.54
C SER A 42 -3.70 -19.47 -11.61
N ARG A 43 -2.68 -19.27 -12.45
CA ARG A 43 -1.90 -18.02 -12.48
C ARG A 43 -2.58 -16.85 -13.18
N MET A 44 -3.33 -17.12 -14.26
CA MET A 44 -3.84 -16.07 -15.15
C MET A 44 -5.01 -15.30 -14.55
N LYS A 45 -6.03 -15.98 -14.06
CA LYS A 45 -7.20 -15.34 -13.44
C LYS A 45 -7.07 -15.26 -11.92
N SER A 46 -6.95 -16.39 -11.25
CA SER A 46 -6.90 -16.46 -9.79
C SER A 46 -5.70 -15.72 -9.23
N GLY A 47 -4.50 -16.00 -9.68
CA GLY A 47 -3.28 -15.34 -9.20
C GLY A 47 -3.25 -13.83 -9.51
N THR A 48 -3.74 -13.42 -10.69
CA THR A 48 -3.84 -11.99 -11.03
C THR A 48 -4.86 -11.27 -10.16
N GLY A 49 -6.04 -11.86 -9.98
CA GLY A 49 -7.08 -11.27 -9.13
C GLY A 49 -6.64 -11.18 -7.67
N GLN A 50 -5.99 -12.22 -7.14
CA GLN A 50 -5.42 -12.20 -5.79
C GLN A 50 -4.41 -11.05 -5.61
N LYS A 51 -3.50 -10.87 -6.57
CA LYS A 51 -2.55 -9.75 -6.56
C LYS A 51 -3.28 -8.40 -6.53
N MET A 52 -4.33 -8.23 -7.33
CA MET A 52 -5.10 -6.99 -7.35
C MET A 52 -5.77 -6.70 -6.01
N ILE A 53 -6.38 -7.69 -5.39
CA ILE A 53 -7.01 -7.57 -4.06
C ILE A 53 -5.96 -7.18 -3.01
N LEU A 54 -4.81 -7.85 -2.98
CA LEU A 54 -3.73 -7.52 -2.04
C LEU A 54 -3.20 -6.09 -2.24
N ASN A 55 -3.07 -5.63 -3.49
CA ASN A 55 -2.68 -4.26 -3.79
C ASN A 55 -3.74 -3.25 -3.35
N MET A 56 -5.02 -3.54 -3.55
CA MET A 56 -6.11 -2.68 -3.07
C MET A 56 -6.11 -2.58 -1.54
N ILE A 57 -5.98 -3.69 -0.84
CA ILE A 57 -5.91 -3.72 0.63
C ILE A 57 -4.73 -2.89 1.12
N SER A 58 -3.52 -3.17 0.63
CA SER A 58 -2.31 -2.47 1.07
C SER A 58 -2.35 -0.97 0.77
N THR A 59 -2.85 -0.59 -0.40
CA THR A 59 -3.01 0.82 -0.79
C THR A 59 -4.03 1.52 0.11
N SER A 60 -5.18 0.89 0.37
CA SER A 60 -6.21 1.45 1.26
C SER A 60 -5.69 1.64 2.69
N VAL A 61 -4.93 0.68 3.19
CA VAL A 61 -4.28 0.79 4.51
C VAL A 61 -3.30 1.99 4.53
N MET A 62 -2.49 2.17 3.50
CA MET A 62 -1.56 3.31 3.43
C MET A 62 -2.28 4.65 3.36
N ILE A 63 -3.42 4.73 2.67
CA ILE A 63 -4.25 5.92 2.63
C ILE A 63 -4.83 6.22 4.02
N GLN A 64 -5.41 5.24 4.69
CA GLN A 64 -5.99 5.41 6.03
C GLN A 64 -4.96 5.76 7.10
N LEU A 65 -3.72 5.27 6.96
CA LEU A 65 -2.59 5.66 7.82
C LEU A 65 -2.07 7.08 7.54
N GLY A 66 -2.69 7.85 6.63
CA GLY A 66 -2.27 9.20 6.28
C GLY A 66 -0.88 9.25 5.62
N ARG A 67 -0.49 8.19 4.91
CA ARG A 67 0.79 8.10 4.20
C ARG A 67 0.71 8.53 2.75
N VAL A 68 -0.50 8.85 2.28
CA VAL A 68 -0.78 9.31 0.92
C VAL A 68 -1.45 10.67 1.01
N LYS A 69 -1.02 11.62 0.17
CA LYS A 69 -1.65 12.93 -0.02
C LYS A 69 -1.98 13.11 -1.50
N GLY A 70 -3.27 13.31 -1.82
CA GLY A 70 -3.72 13.23 -3.21
C GLY A 70 -3.41 11.84 -3.79
N ASN A 71 -2.62 11.80 -4.87
CA ASN A 71 -2.15 10.57 -5.51
C ASN A 71 -0.67 10.25 -5.20
N ARG A 72 -0.08 10.86 -4.15
CA ARG A 72 1.36 10.77 -3.85
C ARG A 72 1.62 10.14 -2.50
N MET A 73 2.56 9.20 -2.47
CA MET A 73 3.11 8.65 -1.22
C MET A 73 4.03 9.69 -0.58
N ILE A 74 3.65 10.21 0.59
CA ILE A 74 4.42 11.23 1.34
C ILE A 74 5.32 10.65 2.42
N ASN A 75 5.14 9.39 2.79
CA ASN A 75 5.94 8.70 3.81
C ASN A 75 6.87 7.67 3.16
N MET A 76 7.65 8.10 2.15
CA MET A 76 8.63 7.25 1.50
C MET A 76 9.97 7.29 2.23
N GLN A 77 10.69 6.17 2.22
CA GLN A 77 12.07 6.12 2.69
C GLN A 77 13.01 6.72 1.62
N LEU A 78 13.93 7.58 2.05
CA LEU A 78 14.89 8.25 1.17
C LEU A 78 16.12 7.34 0.91
N SER A 79 15.89 6.12 0.46
CA SER A 79 16.93 5.09 0.34
C SER A 79 17.81 5.20 -0.91
N ASN A 80 17.45 6.06 -1.85
CA ASN A 80 18.25 6.31 -3.06
C ASN A 80 17.98 7.71 -3.62
N GLN A 81 18.86 8.18 -4.50
CA GLN A 81 18.80 9.52 -5.09
C GLN A 81 17.49 9.81 -5.82
N LYS A 82 16.91 8.83 -6.50
CA LYS A 82 15.63 8.97 -7.19
C LYS A 82 14.49 9.30 -6.22
N LEU A 83 14.46 8.67 -5.05
CA LEU A 83 13.45 8.92 -4.02
C LEU A 83 13.68 10.26 -3.32
N VAL A 84 14.93 10.65 -3.12
CA VAL A 84 15.28 12.00 -2.63
C VAL A 84 14.79 13.07 -3.60
N ASP A 85 15.15 12.99 -4.89
CA ASP A 85 14.71 13.95 -5.91
C ASP A 85 13.17 14.03 -6.01
N ARG A 86 12.50 12.89 -5.95
CA ARG A 86 11.03 12.85 -5.92
C ARG A 86 10.46 13.56 -4.69
N GLY A 87 11.04 13.36 -3.51
CA GLY A 87 10.63 14.02 -2.27
C GLY A 87 10.83 15.54 -2.34
N VAL A 88 11.97 15.98 -2.88
CA VAL A 88 12.29 17.40 -3.10
C VAL A 88 11.26 18.07 -4.00
N ARG A 89 10.96 17.47 -5.16
CA ARG A 89 9.95 18.01 -6.09
C ARG A 89 8.56 18.09 -5.46
N MET A 90 8.19 17.08 -4.66
CA MET A 90 6.91 17.11 -3.94
C MET A 90 6.83 18.26 -2.95
N LEU A 91 7.91 18.54 -2.20
CA LEU A 91 7.97 19.70 -1.29
C LEU A 91 7.95 21.01 -2.03
N ALA A 92 8.73 21.14 -3.11
CA ALA A 92 8.77 22.36 -3.92
C ALA A 92 7.39 22.72 -4.47
N GLU A 93 6.66 21.76 -5.04
CA GLU A 93 5.31 21.97 -5.55
C GLU A 93 4.28 22.29 -4.45
N GLU A 94 4.36 21.60 -3.31
CA GLU A 94 3.37 21.74 -2.24
C GLU A 94 3.53 23.04 -1.44
N LEU A 95 4.78 23.51 -1.28
CA LEU A 95 5.12 24.69 -0.49
C LEU A 95 5.36 25.93 -1.36
N GLY A 96 5.50 25.77 -2.68
CA GLY A 96 5.83 26.88 -3.59
C GLY A 96 7.25 27.42 -3.40
N ILE A 97 8.21 26.60 -2.92
CA ILE A 97 9.59 26.99 -2.63
C ILE A 97 10.58 26.39 -3.63
N GLY A 98 11.80 26.93 -3.66
CA GLY A 98 12.84 26.47 -4.59
C GLY A 98 13.35 25.05 -4.30
N TYR A 99 13.95 24.41 -5.34
CA TYR A 99 14.49 23.07 -5.24
C TYR A 99 15.52 22.91 -4.11
N ASN A 100 16.48 23.84 -4.00
CA ASN A 100 17.54 23.77 -2.99
C ASN A 100 16.98 23.90 -1.57
N GLU A 101 16.02 24.76 -1.35
CA GLU A 101 15.34 24.93 -0.07
C GLU A 101 14.55 23.68 0.30
N SER A 102 13.80 23.12 -0.65
CA SER A 102 13.08 21.88 -0.49
C SER A 102 14.00 20.69 -0.19
N HIS A 103 15.18 20.65 -0.82
CA HIS A 103 16.19 19.62 -0.58
C HIS A 103 16.73 19.69 0.87
N ASN A 104 17.10 20.90 1.32
CA ASN A 104 17.56 21.09 2.69
C ASN A 104 16.48 20.73 3.70
N LEU A 105 15.25 21.16 3.46
CA LEU A 105 14.10 20.82 4.30
C LEU A 105 13.88 19.30 4.39
N LEU A 106 13.92 18.61 3.24
CA LEU A 106 13.77 17.16 3.19
C LEU A 106 14.85 16.43 3.99
N LEU A 107 16.10 16.84 3.86
CA LEU A 107 17.23 16.22 4.60
C LEU A 107 17.15 16.51 6.09
N THR A 108 16.74 17.70 6.48
CA THR A 108 16.60 18.09 7.90
C THR A 108 15.54 17.24 8.61
N TYR A 109 14.39 17.04 7.99
CA TYR A 109 13.26 16.33 8.62
C TYR A 109 13.16 14.84 8.25
N GLY A 110 13.95 14.37 7.28
CA GLY A 110 14.06 12.97 6.89
C GLY A 110 12.84 12.36 6.18
N SER A 111 11.75 13.12 6.01
CA SER A 111 10.59 12.69 5.23
C SER A 111 9.75 13.88 4.75
N VAL A 112 9.07 13.71 3.61
CA VAL A 112 8.16 14.72 3.05
C VAL A 112 7.06 15.09 4.05
N LYS A 113 6.49 14.10 4.73
CA LYS A 113 5.43 14.33 5.74
C LYS A 113 5.91 15.25 6.85
N LYS A 114 7.02 14.92 7.50
CA LYS A 114 7.58 15.72 8.60
C LYS A 114 8.01 17.11 8.16
N ALA A 115 8.58 17.22 6.96
CA ALA A 115 8.95 18.50 6.38
C ALA A 115 7.74 19.41 6.14
N LEU A 116 6.63 18.87 5.61
CA LEU A 116 5.38 19.60 5.43
C LEU A 116 4.74 20.04 6.76
N GLU A 117 4.78 19.20 7.78
CA GLU A 117 4.28 19.51 9.11
C GLU A 117 5.07 20.64 9.75
N ALA A 118 6.41 20.58 9.68
CA ALA A 118 7.30 21.57 10.28
C ALA A 118 7.26 22.93 9.58
N TYR A 119 7.02 22.98 8.26
CA TYR A 119 6.95 24.25 7.51
C TYR A 119 5.66 25.04 7.77
N ARG A 120 4.60 24.38 8.25
CA ARG A 120 3.30 24.99 8.52
C ARG A 120 3.16 25.56 9.94
N HIS A 121 4.12 25.28 10.78
CA HIS A 121 4.24 25.83 12.14
C HIS A 121 5.33 26.90 12.23
#